data_5b9df5032f3f0c120f931eae279a08cd
#
_entry.id   5b9df5032f3f0c120f931eae279a08cd
#
_cell.length_a   1.000
_cell.length_b   1.000
_cell.length_c   1.000
_cell.angle_alpha   90.00
_cell.angle_beta   90.00
_cell.angle_gamma   90.00
#
_symmetry.space_group_name_H-M   'P 1'
#
loop_
_entity.id
_entity.type
_entity.pdbx_description
1 polymer ?
#
loop_
_entity_poly.entity_id
_entity_poly.type
_entity_poly.pdbx_seq_one_letter_code
_entity_poly.pdbx_strand_id
1 'polypeptide(L)'
;ASDDPESLLALKKYVVLDTETTGVDRYSDQMVEIAILTVSNGKITDEYATLIHSTISIPVAATKVNGITNADLASAPRLADVVPEIARRIDGQIIVGHNITFDLAFVSRALANLDGVQDFVYIDTLALARNYIPGKSHRLQALASRLRLQSGIAHRALGDAYTTNALLQYCIKKATLSSADFEKYDKARKAHQKEVRAAEFAWSPLYDKNFAFTGDFSDDRDQLEDLLEGVGANLREKVNTKTAYLVVGDISHLPEWAIERKYNKAQALIESGQHITILNEQQYKNLINDTVSIRQ
;
A
#
# COMPACT_ATOMS: atom_id res chain seq x y z
N ALA A 1 -19.48 7.46 8.75
CA ALA A 1 -19.30 6.71 9.99
C ALA A 1 -18.41 7.50 10.93
N SER A 2 -18.59 7.34 12.23
CA SER A 2 -17.79 8.05 13.25
C SER A 2 -16.47 7.30 13.48
N ASP A 3 -15.39 8.06 13.68
CA ASP A 3 -14.03 7.54 13.94
C ASP A 3 -13.76 7.36 15.44
N ASP A 4 -14.78 7.52 16.29
CA ASP A 4 -14.66 7.34 17.73
C ASP A 4 -14.52 5.85 18.09
N PRO A 5 -13.87 5.53 19.25
CA PRO A 5 -13.61 4.16 19.65
C PRO A 5 -14.86 3.27 19.79
N GLU A 6 -15.99 3.82 20.21
CA GLU A 6 -17.24 3.05 20.40
C GLU A 6 -17.82 2.63 19.05
N SER A 7 -17.87 3.56 18.08
CA SER A 7 -18.29 3.27 16.71
C SER A 7 -17.39 2.26 16.04
N LEU A 8 -16.07 2.36 16.23
CA LEU A 8 -15.10 1.41 15.70
C LEU A 8 -15.27 0.00 16.32
N LEU A 9 -15.55 -0.11 17.62
CA LEU A 9 -15.85 -1.39 18.28
C LEU A 9 -17.16 -2.01 17.79
N ALA A 10 -18.15 -1.18 17.45
CA ALA A 10 -19.44 -1.63 16.92
C ALA A 10 -19.35 -2.13 15.47
N LEU A 11 -18.27 -1.84 14.76
CA LEU A 11 -18.08 -2.20 13.37
C LEU A 11 -17.91 -3.73 13.22
N LYS A 12 -19.01 -4.45 12.92
CA LYS A 12 -19.01 -5.89 12.78
C LYS A 12 -19.07 -6.38 11.33
N LYS A 13 -19.71 -5.60 10.46
CA LYS A 13 -19.84 -5.91 9.03
C LYS A 13 -19.49 -4.68 8.21
N TYR A 14 -18.67 -4.86 7.19
CA TYR A 14 -18.25 -3.83 6.27
C TYR A 14 -17.66 -4.45 5.01
N VAL A 15 -17.47 -3.64 4.00
CA VAL A 15 -16.69 -4.01 2.81
C VAL A 15 -15.45 -3.13 2.74
N VAL A 16 -14.34 -3.69 2.25
CA VAL A 16 -13.12 -2.94 1.95
C VAL A 16 -13.02 -2.81 0.44
N LEU A 17 -12.89 -1.60 -0.05
CA LEU A 17 -12.87 -1.29 -1.47
C LEU A 17 -11.58 -0.56 -1.82
N ASP A 18 -10.99 -0.97 -2.95
CA ASP A 18 -9.86 -0.31 -3.57
C ASP A 18 -9.97 -0.38 -5.09
N THR A 19 -9.44 0.61 -5.79
CA THR A 19 -9.50 0.70 -7.25
C THR A 19 -8.14 1.07 -7.84
N GLU A 20 -7.85 0.52 -9.03
CA GLU A 20 -6.79 1.03 -9.91
C GLU A 20 -7.40 1.81 -11.07
N THR A 21 -6.73 2.86 -11.49
CA THR A 21 -7.23 3.78 -12.50
C THR A 21 -6.16 4.09 -13.56
N THR A 22 -6.60 4.66 -14.69
CA THR A 22 -5.67 5.15 -15.71
C THR A 22 -4.90 6.40 -15.28
N GLY A 23 -5.37 7.08 -14.25
CA GLY A 23 -4.77 8.30 -13.71
C GLY A 23 -5.59 8.87 -12.56
N VAL A 24 -5.29 10.11 -12.17
CA VAL A 24 -5.86 10.73 -10.97
C VAL A 24 -7.04 11.67 -11.23
N ASP A 25 -7.36 11.95 -12.47
CA ASP A 25 -8.48 12.83 -12.83
C ASP A 25 -9.80 12.06 -12.70
N ARG A 26 -10.59 12.44 -11.70
CA ARG A 26 -11.89 11.81 -11.39
C ARG A 26 -12.93 11.93 -12.50
N TYR A 27 -12.74 12.83 -13.45
CA TYR A 27 -13.69 13.11 -14.54
C TYR A 27 -13.31 12.43 -15.86
N SER A 28 -12.03 12.39 -16.19
CA SER A 28 -11.52 11.89 -17.47
C SER A 28 -10.87 10.51 -17.40
N ASP A 29 -10.24 10.17 -16.26
CA ASP A 29 -9.64 8.86 -16.08
C ASP A 29 -10.67 7.75 -15.84
N GLN A 30 -10.26 6.51 -16.06
CA GLN A 30 -11.11 5.34 -15.98
C GLN A 30 -10.61 4.35 -14.93
N MET A 31 -11.54 3.71 -14.24
CA MET A 31 -11.28 2.60 -13.35
C MET A 31 -10.94 1.37 -14.19
N VAL A 32 -9.79 0.73 -13.91
CA VAL A 32 -9.27 -0.43 -14.66
C VAL A 32 -9.18 -1.70 -13.82
N GLU A 33 -9.25 -1.57 -12.50
CA GLU A 33 -9.37 -2.69 -11.57
C GLU A 33 -10.20 -2.25 -10.36
N ILE A 34 -10.97 -3.16 -9.80
CA ILE A 34 -11.66 -2.97 -8.54
C ILE A 34 -11.54 -4.23 -7.70
N ALA A 35 -11.36 -4.06 -6.40
CA ALA A 35 -11.45 -5.13 -5.42
C ALA A 35 -12.42 -4.75 -4.29
N ILE A 36 -13.19 -5.72 -3.85
CA ILE A 36 -14.13 -5.58 -2.72
C ILE A 36 -13.98 -6.81 -1.83
N LEU A 37 -13.53 -6.60 -0.60
CA LEU A 37 -13.52 -7.63 0.43
C LEU A 37 -14.75 -7.47 1.31
N THR A 38 -15.47 -8.56 1.56
CA THR A 38 -16.55 -8.58 2.55
C THR A 38 -16.00 -9.07 3.88
N VAL A 39 -16.19 -8.28 4.94
CA VAL A 39 -15.68 -8.59 6.28
C VAL A 39 -16.83 -8.70 7.26
N SER A 40 -16.79 -9.77 8.05
CA SER A 40 -17.75 -10.01 9.15
C SER A 40 -17.01 -10.44 10.40
N ASN A 41 -17.24 -9.73 11.51
CA ASN A 41 -16.59 -10.00 12.80
C ASN A 41 -15.05 -10.12 12.69
N GLY A 42 -14.45 -9.21 11.92
CA GLY A 42 -13.00 -9.14 11.72
C GLY A 42 -12.41 -10.20 10.77
N LYS A 43 -13.25 -11.06 10.18
CA LYS A 43 -12.83 -12.08 9.21
C LYS A 43 -13.31 -11.74 7.82
N ILE A 44 -12.43 -11.88 6.84
CA ILE A 44 -12.79 -11.79 5.42
C ILE A 44 -13.62 -13.03 5.09
N THR A 45 -14.86 -12.83 4.64
CA THR A 45 -15.81 -13.90 4.33
C THR A 45 -16.03 -14.07 2.84
N ASP A 46 -15.71 -13.07 2.04
CA ASP A 46 -15.80 -13.12 0.59
C ASP A 46 -14.86 -12.08 -0.03
N GLU A 47 -14.38 -12.37 -1.23
CA GLU A 47 -13.55 -11.47 -2.02
C GLU A 47 -14.03 -11.41 -3.46
N TYR A 48 -13.98 -10.24 -4.04
CA TYR A 48 -14.25 -9.98 -5.43
C TYR A 48 -13.18 -9.06 -5.98
N ALA A 49 -12.55 -9.46 -7.08
CA ALA A 49 -11.61 -8.60 -7.78
C ALA A 49 -11.73 -8.84 -9.29
N THR A 50 -11.71 -7.77 -10.06
CA THR A 50 -11.75 -7.85 -11.51
C THR A 50 -11.03 -6.70 -12.17
N LEU A 51 -10.34 -6.98 -13.27
CA LEU A 51 -9.96 -5.96 -14.24
C LEU A 51 -11.22 -5.42 -14.95
N ILE A 52 -11.14 -4.20 -15.46
CA ILE A 52 -12.22 -3.54 -16.19
C ILE A 52 -11.65 -3.01 -17.49
N HIS A 53 -12.31 -3.33 -18.60
CA HIS A 53 -11.94 -2.81 -19.92
C HIS A 53 -11.93 -1.29 -19.92
N SER A 54 -10.86 -0.70 -20.44
CA SER A 54 -10.72 0.74 -20.60
C SER A 54 -10.87 1.13 -22.08
N THR A 55 -11.61 2.21 -22.33
CA THR A 55 -11.74 2.83 -23.65
C THR A 55 -10.60 3.77 -24.00
N ILE A 56 -9.77 4.10 -23.00
CA ILE A 56 -8.54 4.87 -23.16
C ILE A 56 -7.33 4.00 -22.80
N SER A 57 -6.21 4.27 -23.45
CA SER A 57 -4.97 3.54 -23.13
C SER A 57 -4.50 3.87 -21.72
N ILE A 58 -4.09 2.84 -20.98
CA ILE A 58 -3.45 3.05 -19.70
C ILE A 58 -2.08 3.68 -19.92
N PRO A 59 -1.78 4.81 -19.26
CA PRO A 59 -0.48 5.46 -19.39
C PRO A 59 0.65 4.58 -18.86
N VAL A 60 1.84 4.68 -19.46
CA VAL A 60 3.04 3.96 -19.00
C VAL A 60 3.32 4.22 -17.51
N ALA A 61 3.09 5.45 -17.04
CA ALA A 61 3.26 5.79 -15.64
C ALA A 61 2.33 4.99 -14.72
N ALA A 62 1.06 4.81 -15.09
CA ALA A 62 0.11 3.99 -14.33
C ALA A 62 0.50 2.50 -14.37
N THR A 63 0.87 1.98 -15.55
CA THR A 63 1.35 0.59 -15.68
C THR A 63 2.60 0.33 -14.83
N LYS A 64 3.51 1.30 -14.72
CA LYS A 64 4.69 1.17 -13.84
C LYS A 64 4.31 1.01 -12.37
N VAL A 65 3.19 1.62 -11.93
CA VAL A 65 2.69 1.54 -10.56
C VAL A 65 1.98 0.22 -10.30
N ASN A 66 0.94 -0.08 -11.09
CA ASN A 66 0.02 -1.19 -10.82
C ASN A 66 0.29 -2.46 -11.64
N GLY A 67 1.21 -2.40 -12.60
CA GLY A 67 1.56 -3.53 -13.46
C GLY A 67 0.50 -3.91 -14.50
N ILE A 68 -0.61 -3.17 -14.58
CA ILE A 68 -1.69 -3.44 -15.53
C ILE A 68 -1.31 -2.88 -16.89
N THR A 69 -1.45 -3.68 -17.94
CA THR A 69 -1.12 -3.30 -19.31
C THR A 69 -2.37 -3.15 -20.18
N ASN A 70 -2.23 -2.47 -21.33
CA ASN A 70 -3.33 -2.41 -22.32
C ASN A 70 -3.76 -3.80 -22.81
N ALA A 71 -2.82 -4.76 -22.87
CA ALA A 71 -3.11 -6.14 -23.25
C ALA A 71 -4.01 -6.84 -22.22
N ASP A 72 -3.74 -6.62 -20.93
CA ASP A 72 -4.58 -7.16 -19.84
C ASP A 72 -6.01 -6.63 -19.92
N LEU A 73 -6.16 -5.33 -20.24
CA LEU A 73 -7.45 -4.67 -20.31
C LEU A 73 -8.24 -5.01 -21.57
N ALA A 74 -7.58 -5.48 -22.64
CA ALA A 74 -8.25 -5.79 -23.90
C ALA A 74 -9.29 -6.90 -23.77
N SER A 75 -9.04 -7.89 -22.92
CA SER A 75 -9.93 -9.02 -22.65
C SER A 75 -10.77 -8.88 -21.36
N ALA A 76 -10.60 -7.79 -20.64
CA ALA A 76 -11.31 -7.56 -19.39
C ALA A 76 -12.81 -7.26 -19.66
N PRO A 77 -13.70 -7.59 -18.69
CA PRO A 77 -15.12 -7.27 -18.80
C PRO A 77 -15.35 -5.75 -18.90
N ARG A 78 -16.40 -5.36 -19.57
CA ARG A 78 -16.80 -3.95 -19.69
C ARG A 78 -17.34 -3.45 -18.35
N LEU A 79 -17.20 -2.16 -18.09
CA LEU A 79 -17.72 -1.54 -16.87
C LEU A 79 -19.21 -1.84 -16.67
N ALA A 80 -20.03 -1.79 -17.73
CA ALA A 80 -21.46 -2.10 -17.68
C ALA A 80 -21.76 -3.52 -17.16
N ASP A 81 -20.87 -4.48 -17.43
CA ASP A 81 -21.03 -5.88 -16.99
C ASP A 81 -20.60 -6.04 -15.50
N VAL A 82 -19.72 -5.17 -15.00
CA VAL A 82 -19.19 -5.19 -13.64
C VAL A 82 -20.07 -4.40 -12.65
N VAL A 83 -20.72 -3.35 -13.12
CA VAL A 83 -21.54 -2.43 -12.31
C VAL A 83 -22.60 -3.15 -11.45
N PRO A 84 -23.39 -4.13 -11.95
CA PRO A 84 -24.38 -4.81 -11.10
C PRO A 84 -23.76 -5.54 -9.90
N GLU A 85 -22.59 -6.12 -10.08
CA GLU A 85 -21.88 -6.84 -9.01
C GLU A 85 -21.27 -5.86 -7.99
N ILE A 86 -20.73 -4.74 -8.44
CA ILE A 86 -20.28 -3.67 -7.54
C ILE A 86 -21.45 -3.18 -6.69
N ALA A 87 -22.57 -2.81 -7.32
CA ALA A 87 -23.75 -2.31 -6.65
C ALA A 87 -24.25 -3.29 -5.57
N ARG A 88 -24.40 -4.57 -5.94
CA ARG A 88 -24.85 -5.63 -5.04
C ARG A 88 -23.98 -5.78 -3.79
N ARG A 89 -22.66 -5.62 -3.94
CA ARG A 89 -21.69 -5.83 -2.86
C ARG A 89 -21.61 -4.67 -1.89
N ILE A 90 -21.84 -3.44 -2.37
CA ILE A 90 -21.71 -2.23 -1.52
C ILE A 90 -23.06 -1.74 -1.00
N ASP A 91 -24.18 -2.23 -1.52
CA ASP A 91 -25.51 -1.79 -1.11
C ASP A 91 -25.74 -2.02 0.39
N GLY A 92 -26.09 -0.92 1.08
CA GLY A 92 -26.33 -0.93 2.53
C GLY A 92 -25.11 -1.25 3.39
N GLN A 93 -23.91 -1.33 2.82
CA GLN A 93 -22.68 -1.61 3.56
C GLN A 93 -21.95 -0.34 4.01
N ILE A 94 -21.17 -0.44 5.08
CA ILE A 94 -20.13 0.53 5.41
C ILE A 94 -18.93 0.21 4.52
N ILE A 95 -18.49 1.20 3.74
CA ILE A 95 -17.36 1.05 2.81
C ILE A 95 -16.09 1.57 3.48
N VAL A 96 -15.07 0.75 3.53
CA VAL A 96 -13.75 1.08 4.07
C VAL A 96 -12.75 1.18 2.92
N GLY A 97 -11.90 2.18 2.95
CA GLY A 97 -10.80 2.32 1.99
C GLY A 97 -9.75 3.28 2.50
N HIS A 98 -8.61 3.33 1.83
CA HIS A 98 -7.52 4.23 2.15
C HIS A 98 -7.52 5.42 1.20
N ASN A 99 -7.84 6.62 1.67
CA ASN A 99 -8.19 7.78 0.84
C ASN A 99 -9.43 7.50 -0.01
N ILE A 100 -10.41 6.84 0.57
CA ILE A 100 -11.56 6.22 -0.09
C ILE A 100 -12.40 7.20 -0.92
N THR A 101 -12.36 8.48 -0.64
CA THR A 101 -13.09 9.48 -1.43
C THR A 101 -12.62 9.55 -2.89
N PHE A 102 -11.37 9.13 -3.15
CA PHE A 102 -10.85 8.99 -4.49
C PHE A 102 -11.59 7.85 -5.22
N ASP A 103 -11.61 6.66 -4.65
CA ASP A 103 -12.25 5.46 -5.22
C ASP A 103 -13.75 5.66 -5.38
N LEU A 104 -14.41 6.21 -4.37
CA LEU A 104 -15.85 6.49 -4.39
C LEU A 104 -16.25 7.46 -5.51
N ALA A 105 -15.37 8.37 -5.94
CA ALA A 105 -15.66 9.23 -7.08
C ALA A 105 -15.78 8.43 -8.38
N PHE A 106 -14.93 7.43 -8.60
CA PHE A 106 -15.02 6.53 -9.77
C PHE A 106 -16.22 5.58 -9.65
N VAL A 107 -16.44 5.00 -8.48
CA VAL A 107 -17.57 4.10 -8.21
C VAL A 107 -18.89 4.83 -8.38
N SER A 108 -19.04 6.03 -7.81
CA SER A 108 -20.24 6.86 -7.96
C SER A 108 -20.54 7.16 -9.42
N ARG A 109 -19.53 7.51 -10.21
CA ARG A 109 -19.67 7.72 -11.65
C ARG A 109 -20.10 6.45 -12.39
N ALA A 110 -19.55 5.30 -12.01
CA ALA A 110 -19.92 4.01 -12.59
C ALA A 110 -21.37 3.62 -12.29
N LEU A 111 -21.88 3.98 -11.11
CA LEU A 111 -23.24 3.67 -10.65
C LEU A 111 -24.28 4.73 -11.05
N ALA A 112 -23.88 5.84 -11.69
CA ALA A 112 -24.76 6.99 -11.96
C ALA A 112 -26.02 6.66 -12.79
N ASN A 113 -25.97 5.58 -13.58
CA ASN A 113 -27.11 5.14 -14.40
C ASN A 113 -28.00 4.10 -13.71
N LEU A 114 -27.70 3.71 -12.47
CA LEU A 114 -28.57 2.86 -11.66
C LEU A 114 -29.59 3.73 -10.94
N ASP A 115 -30.83 3.25 -10.87
CA ASP A 115 -31.91 3.93 -10.14
C ASP A 115 -31.55 3.99 -8.65
N GLY A 116 -31.53 5.20 -8.12
CA GLY A 116 -31.25 5.49 -6.71
C GLY A 116 -29.94 6.24 -6.51
N VAL A 117 -30.00 7.41 -5.87
CA VAL A 117 -28.83 8.13 -5.37
C VAL A 117 -28.29 7.32 -4.20
N GLN A 118 -27.07 6.82 -4.31
CA GLN A 118 -26.42 6.10 -3.22
C GLN A 118 -25.60 7.09 -2.39
N ASP A 119 -26.09 7.37 -1.18
CA ASP A 119 -25.27 8.00 -0.16
C ASP A 119 -24.37 6.92 0.46
N PHE A 120 -23.07 7.02 0.20
CA PHE A 120 -22.12 6.09 0.76
C PHE A 120 -21.83 6.40 2.23
N VAL A 121 -21.99 5.41 3.08
CA VAL A 121 -21.44 5.44 4.44
C VAL A 121 -20.06 4.82 4.39
N TYR A 122 -19.02 5.57 4.75
CA TYR A 122 -17.66 5.09 4.63
C TYR A 122 -16.76 5.43 5.83
N ILE A 123 -15.68 4.69 5.95
CA ILE A 123 -14.56 4.95 6.87
C ILE A 123 -13.30 5.08 6.02
N ASP A 124 -12.58 6.20 6.21
CA ASP A 124 -11.30 6.45 5.57
C ASP A 124 -10.15 6.06 6.49
N THR A 125 -9.44 4.98 6.15
CA THR A 125 -8.30 4.54 6.94
C THR A 125 -7.12 5.50 6.90
N LEU A 126 -7.04 6.41 5.92
CA LEU A 126 -6.06 7.50 5.92
C LEU A 126 -6.33 8.49 7.08
N ALA A 127 -7.59 8.85 7.28
CA ALA A 127 -8.00 9.70 8.39
C ALA A 127 -7.74 9.03 9.73
N LEU A 128 -8.12 7.75 9.87
CA LEU A 128 -7.83 6.97 11.08
C LEU A 128 -6.33 6.88 11.36
N ALA A 129 -5.52 6.59 10.35
CA ALA A 129 -4.07 6.51 10.51
C ALA A 129 -3.46 7.83 11.00
N ARG A 130 -3.93 8.97 10.49
CA ARG A 130 -3.51 10.29 10.94
C ARG A 130 -3.85 10.55 12.41
N ASN A 131 -4.96 10.02 12.89
CA ASN A 131 -5.40 10.18 14.28
C ASN A 131 -4.64 9.26 15.25
N TYR A 132 -4.36 8.02 14.87
CA TYR A 132 -3.87 6.99 15.78
C TYR A 132 -2.40 6.59 15.58
N ILE A 133 -1.79 6.96 14.46
CA ILE A 133 -0.44 6.51 14.11
C ILE A 133 0.46 7.72 13.89
N PRO A 134 1.48 7.95 14.74
CA PRO A 134 2.42 9.04 14.53
C PRO A 134 3.31 8.78 13.30
N GLY A 135 3.78 9.84 12.67
CA GLY A 135 4.73 9.77 11.56
C GLY A 135 4.45 10.78 10.46
N LYS A 136 5.37 10.90 9.52
CA LYS A 136 5.30 11.89 8.43
C LYS A 136 4.47 11.39 7.24
N SER A 137 4.63 10.12 6.89
CA SER A 137 3.90 9.52 5.77
C SER A 137 2.80 8.59 6.27
N HIS A 138 1.61 8.77 5.72
CA HIS A 138 0.44 7.91 5.96
C HIS A 138 -0.02 7.23 4.65
N ARG A 139 0.86 7.16 3.64
CA ARG A 139 0.61 6.32 2.46
C ARG A 139 0.44 4.86 2.88
N LEU A 140 -0.46 4.13 2.23
CA LEU A 140 -0.79 2.74 2.57
C LEU A 140 0.46 1.85 2.65
N GLN A 141 1.31 1.87 1.62
CA GLN A 141 2.51 1.03 1.56
C GLN A 141 3.56 1.43 2.61
N ALA A 142 3.72 2.73 2.88
CA ALA A 142 4.61 3.21 3.93
C ALA A 142 4.13 2.76 5.33
N LEU A 143 2.82 2.76 5.57
CA LEU A 143 2.22 2.24 6.80
C LEU A 143 2.38 0.72 6.89
N ALA A 144 2.10 0.00 5.80
CA ALA A 144 2.26 -1.46 5.74
C ALA A 144 3.67 -1.89 6.13
N SER A 145 4.68 -1.27 5.53
CA SER A 145 6.10 -1.55 5.82
C SER A 145 6.47 -1.18 7.26
N ARG A 146 6.15 0.05 7.69
CA ARG A 146 6.52 0.56 9.01
C ARG A 146 5.87 -0.22 10.16
N LEU A 147 4.60 -0.56 10.01
CA LEU A 147 3.82 -1.28 11.03
C LEU A 147 3.93 -2.79 10.88
N ARG A 148 4.57 -3.30 9.84
CA ARG A 148 4.58 -4.73 9.49
C ARG A 148 3.17 -5.28 9.43
N LEU A 149 2.31 -4.64 8.65
CA LEU A 149 0.96 -5.14 8.41
C LEU A 149 1.01 -6.36 7.49
N GLN A 150 -0.01 -7.22 7.61
CA GLN A 150 -0.28 -8.20 6.57
C GLN A 150 -0.66 -7.42 5.31
N SER A 151 0.07 -7.63 4.23
CA SER A 151 -0.13 -6.94 2.98
C SER A 151 -0.29 -7.93 1.82
N GLY A 152 -1.00 -7.51 0.79
CA GLY A 152 -1.04 -8.19 -0.50
C GLY A 152 0.02 -7.60 -1.46
N ILE A 153 -0.15 -7.87 -2.74
CA ILE A 153 0.68 -7.26 -3.79
C ILE A 153 0.34 -5.76 -3.84
N ALA A 154 1.33 -4.93 -3.56
CA ALA A 154 1.17 -3.48 -3.59
C ALA A 154 0.75 -2.97 -4.98
N HIS A 155 -0.07 -1.93 -5.00
CA HIS A 155 -0.60 -1.32 -6.21
C HIS A 155 -1.40 -2.29 -7.11
N ARG A 156 -2.06 -3.25 -6.50
CA ARG A 156 -3.10 -4.08 -7.08
C ARG A 156 -4.29 -4.00 -6.14
N ALA A 157 -5.45 -3.72 -6.70
CA ALA A 157 -6.64 -3.41 -5.90
C ALA A 157 -6.94 -4.45 -4.81
N LEU A 158 -6.80 -5.74 -5.12
CA LEU A 158 -7.01 -6.79 -4.11
C LEU A 158 -5.95 -6.75 -3.00
N GLY A 159 -4.67 -6.57 -3.36
CA GLY A 159 -3.58 -6.47 -2.39
C GLY A 159 -3.72 -5.26 -1.48
N ASP A 160 -4.08 -4.11 -2.04
CA ASP A 160 -4.28 -2.87 -1.30
C ASP A 160 -5.53 -2.92 -0.42
N ALA A 161 -6.59 -3.62 -0.84
CA ALA A 161 -7.76 -3.90 0.01
C ALA A 161 -7.41 -4.77 1.23
N TYR A 162 -6.60 -5.81 1.06
CA TYR A 162 -6.09 -6.63 2.18
C TYR A 162 -5.26 -5.79 3.15
N THR A 163 -4.35 -4.98 2.63
CA THR A 163 -3.50 -4.08 3.43
C THR A 163 -4.33 -3.05 4.17
N THR A 164 -5.34 -2.47 3.52
CA THR A 164 -6.29 -1.52 4.10
C THR A 164 -7.09 -2.15 5.24
N ASN A 165 -7.56 -3.40 5.06
CA ASN A 165 -8.25 -4.13 6.15
C ASN A 165 -7.32 -4.36 7.35
N ALA A 166 -6.08 -4.76 7.11
CA ALA A 166 -5.10 -4.93 8.18
C ALA A 166 -4.82 -3.61 8.92
N LEU A 167 -4.74 -2.49 8.19
CA LEU A 167 -4.59 -1.15 8.77
C LEU A 167 -5.80 -0.76 9.61
N LEU A 168 -7.02 -1.00 9.13
CA LEU A 168 -8.24 -0.76 9.90
C LEU A 168 -8.22 -1.53 11.22
N GLN A 169 -7.92 -2.82 11.18
CA GLN A 169 -7.85 -3.66 12.38
C GLN A 169 -6.79 -3.16 13.37
N TYR A 170 -5.64 -2.71 12.86
CA TYR A 170 -4.60 -2.09 13.68
C TYR A 170 -5.12 -0.82 14.36
N CYS A 171 -5.77 0.08 13.63
CA CYS A 171 -6.33 1.32 14.17
C CYS A 171 -7.42 1.05 15.21
N ILE A 172 -8.31 0.08 14.96
CA ILE A 172 -9.33 -0.34 15.94
C ILE A 172 -8.67 -0.80 17.25
N LYS A 173 -7.67 -1.67 17.18
CA LYS A 173 -6.94 -2.13 18.37
C LYS A 173 -6.21 -0.99 19.08
N LYS A 174 -5.60 -0.08 18.32
CA LYS A 174 -4.92 1.10 18.88
C LYS A 174 -5.88 2.05 19.59
N ALA A 175 -7.08 2.23 19.06
CA ALA A 175 -8.11 3.10 19.63
C ALA A 175 -8.79 2.51 20.86
N THR A 176 -8.88 1.18 20.98
CA THR A 176 -9.80 0.50 21.91
C THR A 176 -9.12 -0.27 23.02
N LEU A 177 -7.84 -0.61 22.88
CA LEU A 177 -7.06 -1.30 23.91
C LEU A 177 -6.32 -0.30 24.81
N SER A 178 -6.05 -0.70 26.05
CA SER A 178 -5.07 0.00 26.88
C SER A 178 -3.69 -0.03 26.24
N SER A 179 -2.79 0.90 26.60
CA SER A 179 -1.43 0.93 26.05
C SER A 179 -0.69 -0.39 26.26
N ALA A 180 -0.81 -0.98 27.45
CA ALA A 180 -0.16 -2.26 27.76
C ALA A 180 -0.73 -3.43 26.94
N ASP A 181 -2.05 -3.51 26.80
CA ASP A 181 -2.70 -4.55 26.00
C ASP A 181 -2.40 -4.38 24.52
N PHE A 182 -2.34 -3.14 24.04
CA PHE A 182 -1.96 -2.87 22.66
C PHE A 182 -0.51 -3.27 22.38
N GLU A 183 0.44 -2.97 23.27
CA GLU A 183 1.84 -3.39 23.13
C GLU A 183 1.97 -4.92 23.05
N LYS A 184 1.25 -5.63 23.92
CA LYS A 184 1.22 -7.09 23.89
C LYS A 184 0.64 -7.63 22.57
N TYR A 185 -0.47 -7.07 22.13
CA TYR A 185 -1.10 -7.40 20.84
C TYR A 185 -0.16 -7.15 19.67
N ASP A 186 0.45 -5.95 19.60
CA ASP A 186 1.31 -5.56 18.49
C ASP A 186 2.60 -6.39 18.43
N LYS A 187 3.17 -6.74 19.58
CA LYS A 187 4.32 -7.65 19.66
C LYS A 187 3.99 -9.05 19.12
N ALA A 188 2.86 -9.61 19.54
CA ALA A 188 2.42 -10.94 19.08
C ALA A 188 2.13 -10.93 17.58
N ARG A 189 1.43 -9.91 17.09
CA ARG A 189 1.13 -9.71 15.67
C ARG A 189 2.42 -9.62 14.83
N LYS A 190 3.38 -8.80 15.24
CA LYS A 190 4.66 -8.63 14.53
C LYS A 190 5.49 -9.91 14.51
N ALA A 191 5.47 -10.70 15.58
CA ALA A 191 6.15 -12.00 15.62
C ALA A 191 5.53 -12.96 14.59
N HIS A 192 4.21 -13.07 14.58
CA HIS A 192 3.49 -13.90 13.60
C HIS A 192 3.74 -13.44 12.16
N GLN A 193 3.66 -12.13 11.89
CA GLN A 193 3.95 -11.58 10.56
C GLN A 193 5.38 -11.85 10.11
N LYS A 194 6.34 -11.82 11.01
CA LYS A 194 7.74 -12.17 10.70
C LYS A 194 7.86 -13.61 10.22
N GLU A 195 7.16 -14.55 10.85
CA GLU A 195 7.15 -15.97 10.45
C GLU A 195 6.48 -16.15 9.07
N VAL A 196 5.32 -15.54 8.87
CA VAL A 196 4.59 -15.59 7.59
C VAL A 196 5.45 -15.02 6.46
N ARG A 197 6.02 -13.83 6.64
CA ARG A 197 6.87 -13.19 5.63
C ARG A 197 8.16 -13.96 5.38
N ALA A 198 8.75 -14.59 6.40
CA ALA A 198 9.94 -15.43 6.23
C ALA A 198 9.66 -16.62 5.31
N ALA A 199 8.47 -17.23 5.43
CA ALA A 199 8.05 -18.30 4.53
C ALA A 199 7.73 -17.80 3.12
N GLU A 200 7.01 -16.68 3.01
CA GLU A 200 6.63 -16.06 1.73
C GLU A 200 7.85 -15.64 0.91
N PHE A 201 8.84 -15.02 1.55
CA PHE A 201 10.02 -14.48 0.91
C PHE A 201 11.29 -15.34 1.11
N ALA A 202 11.14 -16.63 1.42
CA ALA A 202 12.30 -17.55 1.57
C ALA A 202 13.18 -17.61 0.32
N TRP A 203 12.64 -17.30 -0.85
CA TRP A 203 13.32 -17.25 -2.14
C TRP A 203 14.17 -15.98 -2.33
N SER A 204 13.90 -14.90 -1.56
CA SER A 204 14.48 -13.57 -1.79
C SER A 204 15.75 -13.36 -0.95
N PRO A 205 16.92 -13.09 -1.57
CA PRO A 205 18.13 -12.71 -0.85
C PRO A 205 18.03 -11.33 -0.18
N LEU A 206 17.00 -10.55 -0.54
CA LEU A 206 16.73 -9.23 0.03
C LEU A 206 15.72 -9.27 1.18
N TYR A 207 15.16 -10.45 1.50
CA TYR A 207 14.25 -10.58 2.64
C TYR A 207 14.86 -10.02 3.92
N ASP A 208 14.09 -9.22 4.64
CA ASP A 208 14.44 -8.54 5.91
C ASP A 208 15.65 -7.59 5.82
N LYS A 209 16.19 -7.30 4.62
CA LYS A 209 17.24 -6.30 4.44
C LYS A 209 16.67 -4.88 4.57
N ASN A 210 17.39 -4.01 5.29
CA ASN A 210 16.99 -2.63 5.50
C ASN A 210 17.56 -1.71 4.42
N PHE A 211 16.68 -0.99 3.75
CA PHE A 211 16.99 0.01 2.75
C PHE A 211 16.65 1.42 3.26
N ALA A 212 17.48 2.38 2.91
CA ALA A 212 17.19 3.80 3.06
C ALA A 212 17.39 4.52 1.73
N PHE A 213 16.71 5.64 1.54
CA PHE A 213 16.76 6.45 0.32
C PHE A 213 17.13 7.89 0.66
N THR A 214 17.90 8.53 -0.21
CA THR A 214 18.28 9.96 -0.10
C THR A 214 18.50 10.57 -1.48
N GLY A 215 18.26 11.85 -1.61
CA GLY A 215 18.38 12.57 -2.88
C GLY A 215 17.11 12.56 -3.72
N ASP A 216 17.21 13.15 -4.91
CA ASP A 216 16.14 13.18 -5.89
C ASP A 216 16.35 12.12 -6.96
N PHE A 217 15.28 11.50 -7.37
CA PHE A 217 15.26 10.39 -8.31
C PHE A 217 14.60 10.82 -9.62
N SER A 218 14.96 10.15 -10.71
CA SER A 218 14.30 10.37 -12.02
C SER A 218 12.90 9.74 -12.06
N ASP A 219 12.72 8.60 -11.41
CA ASP A 219 11.40 8.01 -11.19
C ASP A 219 10.79 8.53 -9.89
N ASP A 220 9.49 8.35 -9.74
CA ASP A 220 8.80 8.69 -8.50
C ASP A 220 9.39 7.90 -7.33
N ARG A 221 9.83 8.63 -6.30
CA ARG A 221 10.50 8.04 -5.14
C ARG A 221 9.63 7.04 -4.41
N ASP A 222 8.34 7.36 -4.26
CA ASP A 222 7.40 6.50 -3.55
C ASP A 222 7.24 5.16 -4.27
N GLN A 223 7.20 5.20 -5.62
CA GLN A 223 7.17 3.97 -6.43
C GLN A 223 8.46 3.15 -6.29
N LEU A 224 9.63 3.81 -6.26
CA LEU A 224 10.90 3.12 -6.03
C LEU A 224 10.93 2.44 -4.65
N GLU A 225 10.47 3.12 -3.61
CA GLU A 225 10.41 2.59 -2.25
C GLU A 225 9.44 1.39 -2.16
N ASP A 226 8.31 1.45 -2.87
CA ASP A 226 7.29 0.40 -2.85
C ASP A 226 7.74 -0.91 -3.52
N LEU A 227 8.75 -0.87 -4.41
CA LEU A 227 9.35 -2.09 -4.98
C LEU A 227 9.96 -3.03 -3.92
N LEU A 228 10.35 -2.51 -2.76
CA LEU A 228 10.89 -3.30 -1.65
C LEU A 228 9.90 -4.34 -1.13
N GLU A 229 8.60 -4.05 -1.18
CA GLU A 229 7.58 -5.00 -0.74
C GLU A 229 7.60 -6.28 -1.57
N GLY A 230 7.77 -6.18 -2.88
CA GLY A 230 7.83 -7.32 -3.79
C GLY A 230 8.98 -8.29 -3.56
N VAL A 231 10.00 -7.89 -2.82
CA VAL A 231 11.18 -8.71 -2.48
C VAL A 231 11.31 -8.95 -0.97
N GLY A 232 10.34 -8.52 -0.17
CA GLY A 232 10.32 -8.72 1.28
C GLY A 232 11.36 -7.89 2.04
N ALA A 233 11.88 -6.82 1.44
CA ALA A 233 12.82 -5.91 2.08
C ALA A 233 12.10 -4.85 2.93
N ASN A 234 12.85 -4.13 3.77
CA ASN A 234 12.32 -3.14 4.68
C ASN A 234 12.75 -1.73 4.28
N LEU A 235 11.80 -0.81 4.22
CA LEU A 235 12.07 0.63 4.12
C LEU A 235 12.39 1.20 5.50
N ARG A 236 13.45 2.03 5.60
CA ARG A 236 13.84 2.74 6.82
C ARG A 236 14.07 4.22 6.52
N GLU A 237 13.59 5.07 7.41
CA GLU A 237 13.78 6.51 7.29
C GLU A 237 15.20 6.96 7.64
N LYS A 238 15.90 6.19 8.48
CA LYS A 238 17.22 6.54 9.02
C LYS A 238 18.26 5.49 8.64
N VAL A 239 19.50 5.96 8.42
CA VAL A 239 20.68 5.12 8.29
C VAL A 239 21.24 4.80 9.68
N ASN A 240 21.52 3.53 9.94
CA ASN A 240 22.14 3.03 11.17
C ASN A 240 22.91 1.73 10.91
N THR A 241 23.43 1.11 11.95
CA THR A 241 24.22 -0.14 11.87
C THR A 241 23.45 -1.34 11.30
N LYS A 242 22.14 -1.27 11.19
CA LYS A 242 21.29 -2.31 10.58
C LYS A 242 20.96 -2.02 9.12
N THR A 243 21.40 -0.89 8.57
CA THR A 243 21.18 -0.54 7.16
C THR A 243 22.03 -1.45 6.29
N ALA A 244 21.42 -2.14 5.34
CA ALA A 244 22.11 -2.96 4.34
C ALA A 244 22.40 -2.20 3.05
N TYR A 245 21.46 -1.33 2.65
CA TYR A 245 21.54 -0.59 1.40
C TYR A 245 21.13 0.88 1.60
N LEU A 246 21.89 1.78 0.98
CA LEU A 246 21.51 3.18 0.80
C LEU A 246 21.36 3.47 -0.69
N VAL A 247 20.15 3.80 -1.12
CA VAL A 247 19.87 4.23 -2.50
C VAL A 247 20.00 5.74 -2.57
N VAL A 248 20.87 6.21 -3.44
CA VAL A 248 21.24 7.62 -3.56
C VAL A 248 20.88 8.14 -4.95
N GLY A 249 19.95 9.10 -4.98
CA GLY A 249 19.65 9.90 -6.16
C GLY A 249 20.59 11.11 -6.27
N ASP A 250 20.12 12.18 -6.92
CA ASP A 250 20.88 13.44 -6.97
C ASP A 250 20.84 14.13 -5.60
N ILE A 251 22.01 14.30 -5.00
CA ILE A 251 22.22 14.99 -3.72
C ILE A 251 22.94 16.34 -3.87
N SER A 252 23.29 16.75 -5.10
CA SER A 252 24.14 17.92 -5.36
C SER A 252 23.56 19.25 -4.88
N HIS A 253 22.23 19.33 -4.81
CA HIS A 253 21.48 20.53 -4.39
C HIS A 253 20.90 20.43 -2.99
N LEU A 254 21.12 19.31 -2.30
CA LEU A 254 20.66 19.16 -0.93
C LEU A 254 21.49 20.02 0.04
N PRO A 255 20.86 20.57 1.09
CA PRO A 255 21.61 21.23 2.14
C PRO A 255 22.51 20.25 2.88
N GLU A 256 23.64 20.73 3.37
CA GLU A 256 24.67 19.92 4.03
C GLU A 256 24.10 19.02 5.13
N TRP A 257 23.21 19.53 5.98
CA TRP A 257 22.56 18.75 7.05
C TRP A 257 21.73 17.54 6.52
N ALA A 258 21.19 17.64 5.31
CA ALA A 258 20.44 16.55 4.68
C ALA A 258 21.38 15.47 4.14
N ILE A 259 22.51 15.88 3.56
CA ILE A 259 23.57 14.97 3.09
C ILE A 259 24.21 14.25 4.30
N GLU A 260 24.51 14.96 5.37
CA GLU A 260 25.09 14.40 6.60
C GLU A 260 24.21 13.35 7.27
N ARG A 261 22.90 13.53 7.27
CA ARG A 261 21.97 12.62 7.97
C ARG A 261 21.95 11.21 7.41
N LYS A 262 22.18 11.02 6.12
CA LYS A 262 22.09 9.69 5.48
C LYS A 262 23.38 9.34 4.74
N TYR A 263 23.82 10.15 3.80
CA TYR A 263 24.96 9.83 2.95
C TYR A 263 26.26 9.79 3.74
N ASN A 264 26.64 10.91 4.39
CA ASN A 264 27.88 10.96 5.18
C ASN A 264 27.84 9.97 6.35
N LYS A 265 26.66 9.78 6.95
CA LYS A 265 26.50 8.76 8.00
C LYS A 265 26.76 7.34 7.49
N ALA A 266 26.28 7.00 6.29
CA ALA A 266 26.54 5.70 5.69
C ALA A 266 28.05 5.53 5.39
N GLN A 267 28.70 6.56 4.86
CA GLN A 267 30.15 6.58 4.62
C GLN A 267 30.94 6.32 5.93
N ALA A 268 30.62 7.05 7.00
CA ALA A 268 31.27 6.87 8.29
C ALA A 268 31.06 5.45 8.86
N LEU A 269 29.88 4.87 8.69
CA LEU A 269 29.61 3.50 9.11
C LEU A 269 30.41 2.49 8.29
N ILE A 270 30.55 2.68 6.98
CA ILE A 270 31.39 1.85 6.10
C ILE A 270 32.85 1.92 6.55
N GLU A 271 33.38 3.12 6.80
CA GLU A 271 34.73 3.34 7.29
C GLU A 271 34.98 2.66 8.65
N SER A 272 33.92 2.55 9.49
CA SER A 272 33.97 1.81 10.76
C SER A 272 33.83 0.29 10.62
N GLY A 273 33.73 -0.23 9.40
CA GLY A 273 33.65 -1.67 9.12
C GLY A 273 32.24 -2.23 8.96
N GLN A 274 31.21 -1.37 8.85
CA GLN A 274 29.85 -1.83 8.55
C GLN A 274 29.68 -2.15 7.06
N HIS A 275 28.91 -3.19 6.76
CA HIS A 275 28.60 -3.58 5.38
C HIS A 275 27.33 -2.88 4.91
N ILE A 276 27.49 -1.68 4.35
CA ILE A 276 26.42 -0.94 3.69
C ILE A 276 26.79 -0.80 2.21
N THR A 277 25.89 -1.22 1.32
CA THR A 277 26.04 -1.04 -0.10
C THR A 277 25.34 0.24 -0.54
N ILE A 278 26.08 1.17 -1.15
CA ILE A 278 25.52 2.39 -1.73
C ILE A 278 25.19 2.11 -3.19
N LEU A 279 23.95 2.38 -3.58
CA LEU A 279 23.43 2.16 -4.92
C LEU A 279 22.91 3.48 -5.51
N ASN A 280 23.14 3.71 -6.79
CA ASN A 280 22.37 4.70 -7.53
C ASN A 280 21.00 4.11 -7.94
N GLU A 281 20.13 4.96 -8.52
CA GLU A 281 18.78 4.57 -8.92
C GLU A 281 18.77 3.38 -9.89
N GLN A 282 19.64 3.37 -10.90
CA GLN A 282 19.69 2.30 -11.89
C GLN A 282 20.20 0.98 -11.27
N GLN A 283 21.22 1.05 -10.43
CA GLN A 283 21.75 -0.11 -9.71
C GLN A 283 20.69 -0.72 -8.79
N TYR A 284 19.91 0.12 -8.12
CA TYR A 284 18.78 -0.32 -7.29
C TYR A 284 17.71 -1.05 -8.13
N LYS A 285 17.28 -0.48 -9.25
CA LYS A 285 16.31 -1.11 -10.15
C LYS A 285 16.81 -2.46 -10.66
N ASN A 286 18.08 -2.54 -11.03
CA ASN A 286 18.68 -3.78 -11.48
C ASN A 286 18.68 -4.83 -10.35
N LEU A 287 19.07 -4.45 -9.13
CA LEU A 287 19.06 -5.35 -7.97
C LEU A 287 17.66 -5.92 -7.69
N ILE A 288 16.63 -5.08 -7.74
CA ILE A 288 15.25 -5.52 -7.58
C ILE A 288 14.84 -6.49 -8.70
N ASN A 289 15.07 -6.14 -9.96
CA ASN A 289 14.72 -6.96 -11.11
C ASN A 289 15.43 -8.33 -11.09
N ASP A 290 16.73 -8.35 -10.80
CA ASP A 290 17.51 -9.57 -10.68
C ASP A 290 16.96 -10.45 -9.54
N THR A 291 16.58 -9.84 -8.41
CA THR A 291 15.98 -10.55 -7.29
C THR A 291 14.64 -11.16 -7.67
N VAL A 292 13.75 -10.39 -8.31
CA VAL A 292 12.43 -10.90 -8.76
C VAL A 292 12.58 -12.05 -9.77
N SER A 293 13.61 -12.02 -10.62
CA SER A 293 13.88 -13.07 -11.60
C SER A 293 14.22 -14.42 -10.97
N ILE A 294 14.68 -14.46 -9.70
CA ILE A 294 14.95 -15.71 -8.97
C ILE A 294 13.64 -16.48 -8.69
N ARG A 295 12.52 -15.77 -8.60
CA ARG A 295 11.20 -16.37 -8.31
C ARG A 295 10.60 -17.15 -9.50
N GLN A 296 11.04 -16.84 -10.72
CA GLN A 296 10.57 -17.49 -11.95
C GLN A 296 11.33 -18.80 -12.22
#